data_4c13ef979a5bab61baf016de28dc96fc
#
_entry.id   4c13ef979a5bab61baf016de28dc96fc
#
_cell.length_a   1.000
_cell.length_b   1.000
_cell.length_c   1.000
_cell.angle_alpha   90.00
_cell.angle_beta   90.00
_cell.angle_gamma   90.00
#
_symmetry.space_group_name_H-M   'P 1'
#
loop_
_entity.id
_entity.type
_entity.pdbx_description
1 polymer ?
#
loop_
_entity_poly.entity_id
_entity_poly.type
_entity_poly.pdbx_seq_one_letter_code
_entity_poly.pdbx_strand_id
1 'polypeptide(L)'
;MSEPQLSAATDSRPSPQPSAVSGPSSLRRDLLLRLRVDGPSTPDQLAAVLGASRTGVLQQLRALETARLVSRQTIRHGVGRPRHMYDITADAQDLFPSNYEGLAAGLLAAIEAVGGNDLLEQVFAARCRQLGMRVREDMAARVADDAPLLDRVQELAVIQTAHGYLAGSVVAVDGAIRLQEHNCAIYHIAAGSPAACQAELELFSEVLGADVVREQHIASGDRCCSYRISERAAD
;
A
#
# COMPACT_ATOMS: atom_id res chain seq x y z
N MET A 1 21.75 -16.80 -46.34
CA MET A 1 21.22 -17.04 -45.01
C MET A 1 21.69 -15.89 -44.16
N SER A 2 20.86 -14.89 -44.01
CA SER A 2 21.18 -13.65 -43.28
C SER A 2 20.36 -13.62 -42.03
N GLU A 3 21.04 -13.59 -40.86
CA GLU A 3 20.39 -13.44 -39.56
C GLU A 3 19.84 -12.03 -39.37
N PRO A 4 18.65 -11.86 -38.79
CA PRO A 4 18.16 -10.55 -38.43
C PRO A 4 18.76 -10.12 -37.07
N GLN A 5 19.49 -9.00 -37.08
CA GLN A 5 19.94 -8.32 -35.87
C GLN A 5 18.74 -7.70 -35.15
N LEU A 6 18.45 -8.21 -33.96
CA LEU A 6 17.54 -7.55 -33.01
C LEU A 6 18.24 -6.30 -32.44
N SER A 7 17.78 -5.14 -32.87
CA SER A 7 18.13 -3.85 -32.25
C SER A 7 17.40 -3.71 -30.91
N ALA A 8 18.15 -3.83 -29.83
CA ALA A 8 17.65 -3.53 -28.48
C ALA A 8 17.53 -2.03 -28.32
N ALA A 9 16.33 -1.49 -28.42
CA ALA A 9 16.01 -0.14 -27.98
C ALA A 9 16.02 -0.11 -26.44
N THR A 10 17.06 0.42 -25.85
CA THR A 10 17.14 0.77 -24.43
C THR A 10 16.21 1.95 -24.15
N ASP A 11 14.98 1.66 -23.73
CA ASP A 11 14.04 2.66 -23.20
C ASP A 11 14.50 3.04 -21.78
N SER A 12 15.33 4.09 -21.70
CA SER A 12 15.81 4.66 -20.44
C SER A 12 14.73 5.55 -19.84
N ARG A 13 13.70 4.95 -19.25
CA ARG A 13 12.80 5.67 -18.34
C ARG A 13 13.54 5.97 -17.04
N PRO A 14 13.53 7.22 -16.56
CA PRO A 14 14.11 7.54 -15.27
C PRO A 14 13.35 6.76 -14.17
N SER A 15 14.11 6.08 -13.31
CA SER A 15 13.58 5.40 -12.14
C SER A 15 12.69 6.33 -11.33
N PRO A 16 11.52 5.88 -10.84
CA PRO A 16 10.65 6.71 -10.02
C PRO A 16 11.40 7.19 -8.78
N GLN A 17 11.46 8.49 -8.60
CA GLN A 17 12.11 9.09 -7.43
C GLN A 17 11.31 8.78 -6.16
N PRO A 18 12.00 8.54 -5.04
CA PRO A 18 11.40 8.06 -3.79
C PRO A 18 10.48 9.08 -3.14
N SER A 19 9.19 8.85 -3.16
CA SER A 19 8.15 9.77 -2.69
C SER A 19 8.04 9.94 -1.16
N ALA A 20 8.54 9.01 -0.37
CA ALA A 20 8.46 9.09 1.10
C ALA A 20 9.56 9.96 1.73
N VAL A 21 10.59 10.31 0.96
CA VAL A 21 11.70 11.18 1.36
C VAL A 21 11.65 12.52 0.62
N SER A 22 10.59 12.82 -0.13
CA SER A 22 10.41 14.02 -0.96
C SER A 22 9.62 15.12 -0.25
N GLY A 23 10.11 15.55 0.91
CA GLY A 23 9.69 16.78 1.58
C GLY A 23 10.89 17.73 1.68
N PRO A 24 10.71 18.99 2.11
CA PRO A 24 11.84 19.86 2.40
C PRO A 24 12.80 19.15 3.36
N SER A 25 14.11 19.31 3.14
CA SER A 25 15.12 18.65 3.96
C SER A 25 14.90 19.01 5.42
N SER A 26 14.69 17.98 6.25
CA SER A 26 14.65 18.12 7.69
C SER A 26 15.82 17.37 8.29
N LEU A 27 16.43 17.91 9.33
CA LEU A 27 17.55 17.23 10.00
C LEU A 27 17.21 15.78 10.39
N ARG A 28 15.96 15.52 10.76
CA ARG A 28 15.45 14.17 11.06
C ARG A 28 15.58 13.21 9.89
N ARG A 29 15.17 13.64 8.71
CA ARG A 29 15.24 12.87 7.47
C ARG A 29 16.68 12.63 7.05
N ASP A 30 17.49 13.69 7.08
CA ASP A 30 18.89 13.63 6.64
C ASP A 30 19.70 12.70 7.56
N LEU A 31 19.39 12.66 8.86
CA LEU A 31 19.96 11.70 9.79
C LEU A 31 19.61 10.26 9.44
N LEU A 32 18.34 9.96 9.14
CA LEU A 32 17.91 8.61 8.74
C LEU A 32 18.61 8.18 7.44
N LEU A 33 18.69 9.07 6.44
CA LEU A 33 19.38 8.79 5.18
C LEU A 33 20.87 8.52 5.40
N ARG A 34 21.54 9.32 6.22
CA ARG A 34 22.96 9.12 6.52
C ARG A 34 23.22 7.82 7.25
N LEU A 35 22.45 7.52 8.29
CA LEU A 35 22.54 6.25 8.99
C LEU A 35 22.29 5.06 8.07
N ARG A 36 21.38 5.18 7.08
CA ARG A 36 21.10 4.13 6.11
C ARG A 36 22.26 3.88 5.14
N VAL A 37 22.92 4.95 4.71
CA VAL A 37 23.99 4.89 3.70
C VAL A 37 25.35 4.60 4.34
N ASP A 38 25.66 5.31 5.42
CA ASP A 38 26.98 5.29 6.06
C ASP A 38 27.08 4.21 7.16
N GLY A 39 25.93 3.67 7.62
CA GLY A 39 25.85 2.72 8.72
C GLY A 39 25.99 3.37 10.10
N PRO A 40 26.32 2.55 11.14
CA PRO A 40 26.39 3.03 12.51
C PRO A 40 27.33 4.21 12.68
N SER A 41 26.83 5.31 13.26
CA SER A 41 27.56 6.57 13.34
C SER A 41 27.41 7.26 14.69
N THR A 42 28.44 8.03 15.08
CA THR A 42 28.38 8.86 16.29
C THR A 42 27.67 10.18 16.01
N PRO A 43 27.11 10.86 17.03
CA PRO A 43 26.51 12.19 16.88
C PRO A 43 27.47 13.23 16.31
N ASP A 44 28.77 13.12 16.62
CA ASP A 44 29.77 14.05 16.12
C ASP A 44 30.06 13.85 14.61
N GLN A 45 30.09 12.60 14.15
CA GLN A 45 30.21 12.29 12.71
C GLN A 45 28.99 12.79 11.96
N LEU A 46 27.79 12.52 12.44
CA LEU A 46 26.55 12.98 11.81
C LEU A 46 26.46 14.50 11.77
N ALA A 47 26.83 15.19 12.86
CA ALA A 47 26.85 16.64 12.91
C ALA A 47 27.83 17.24 11.87
N ALA A 48 29.02 16.66 11.76
CA ALA A 48 30.04 17.11 10.81
C ALA A 48 29.58 16.94 9.37
N VAL A 49 29.02 15.77 9.01
CA VAL A 49 28.57 15.48 7.65
C VAL A 49 27.36 16.30 7.24
N LEU A 50 26.43 16.56 8.17
CA LEU A 50 25.19 17.31 7.90
C LEU A 50 25.32 18.83 8.08
N GLY A 51 26.48 19.33 8.54
CA GLY A 51 26.65 20.74 8.84
C GLY A 51 25.70 21.23 9.97
N ALA A 52 25.30 20.32 10.85
CA ALA A 52 24.33 20.59 11.91
C ALA A 52 25.00 20.71 13.29
N SER A 53 24.31 21.37 14.23
CA SER A 53 24.81 21.41 15.60
C SER A 53 24.71 20.03 16.26
N ARG A 54 25.73 19.65 17.06
CA ARG A 54 25.71 18.39 17.83
C ARG A 54 24.48 18.28 18.74
N THR A 55 24.03 19.40 19.31
CA THR A 55 22.84 19.44 20.17
C THR A 55 21.58 19.11 19.38
N GLY A 56 21.40 19.70 18.19
CA GLY A 56 20.27 19.42 17.30
C GLY A 56 20.26 17.96 16.85
N VAL A 57 21.43 17.42 16.48
CA VAL A 57 21.58 15.99 16.12
C VAL A 57 21.16 15.08 17.27
N LEU A 58 21.66 15.32 18.49
CA LEU A 58 21.31 14.54 19.68
C LEU A 58 19.82 14.60 20.01
N GLN A 59 19.21 15.77 19.86
CA GLN A 59 17.76 15.93 20.08
C GLN A 59 16.95 15.07 19.12
N GLN A 60 17.31 15.10 17.81
CA GLN A 60 16.64 14.28 16.80
C GLN A 60 16.91 12.78 17.00
N LEU A 61 18.14 12.37 17.31
CA LEU A 61 18.47 10.98 17.57
C LEU A 61 17.69 10.41 18.76
N ARG A 62 17.48 11.19 19.83
CA ARG A 62 16.63 10.76 20.96
C ARG A 62 15.17 10.59 20.55
N ALA A 63 14.64 11.51 19.76
CA ALA A 63 13.27 11.40 19.24
C ALA A 63 13.10 10.18 18.32
N LEU A 64 14.09 9.90 17.49
CA LEU A 64 14.13 8.72 16.62
C LEU A 64 14.27 7.42 17.43
N GLU A 65 15.07 7.40 18.48
CA GLU A 65 15.23 6.26 19.41
C GLU A 65 13.90 5.99 20.16
N THR A 66 13.22 7.04 20.64
CA THR A 66 11.89 6.92 21.26
C THR A 66 10.86 6.35 20.28
N ALA A 67 10.93 6.73 19.00
CA ALA A 67 10.08 6.21 17.94
C ALA A 67 10.51 4.82 17.44
N ARG A 68 11.55 4.20 18.01
CA ARG A 68 12.13 2.91 17.62
C ARG A 68 12.70 2.85 16.20
N LEU A 69 12.94 3.98 15.58
CA LEU A 69 13.50 4.08 14.23
C LEU A 69 15.01 4.01 14.21
N VAL A 70 15.64 4.30 15.34
CA VAL A 70 17.09 4.25 15.54
C VAL A 70 17.37 3.53 16.85
N SER A 71 18.40 2.70 16.84
CA SER A 71 18.97 2.04 18.03
C SER A 71 20.27 2.71 18.46
N ARG A 72 20.58 2.63 19.75
CA ARG A 72 21.81 3.16 20.32
C ARG A 72 22.63 2.04 20.93
N GLN A 73 23.89 1.98 20.55
CA GLN A 73 24.88 1.09 21.16
C GLN A 73 25.97 1.91 21.85
N THR A 74 26.44 1.41 22.99
CA THR A 74 27.57 2.01 23.70
C THR A 74 28.83 1.21 23.41
N ILE A 75 29.77 1.86 22.75
CA ILE A 75 31.07 1.24 22.46
C ILE A 75 32.11 1.75 23.46
N ARG A 76 32.80 0.80 24.12
CA ARG A 76 33.93 1.08 25.01
C ARG A 76 35.23 0.75 24.27
N HIS A 77 36.03 1.77 24.01
CA HIS A 77 37.39 1.59 23.49
C HIS A 77 38.40 1.94 24.59
N GLY A 78 38.99 0.91 25.25
CA GLY A 78 40.08 1.06 26.20
C GLY A 78 39.79 2.05 27.34
N VAL A 79 40.83 2.81 27.75
CA VAL A 79 40.74 3.86 28.77
C VAL A 79 40.21 5.14 28.13
N GLY A 80 38.90 5.35 28.15
CA GLY A 80 38.28 6.54 27.59
C GLY A 80 36.77 6.62 27.88
N ARG A 81 36.16 7.80 27.61
CA ARG A 81 34.72 7.96 27.78
C ARG A 81 33.97 7.09 26.76
N PRO A 82 32.98 6.27 27.20
CA PRO A 82 32.15 5.48 26.28
C PRO A 82 31.56 6.34 25.18
N ARG A 83 31.59 5.86 23.95
CA ARG A 83 30.96 6.52 22.79
C ARG A 83 29.64 5.85 22.47
N HIS A 84 28.64 6.65 22.17
CA HIS A 84 27.38 6.15 21.66
C HIS A 84 27.42 6.15 20.15
N MET A 85 27.08 5.01 19.57
CA MET A 85 26.80 4.87 18.14
C MET A 85 25.31 4.63 17.92
N TYR A 86 24.79 5.20 16.89
CA TYR A 86 23.40 5.09 16.48
C TYR A 86 23.32 4.41 15.14
N ASP A 87 22.33 3.55 14.97
CA ASP A 87 22.07 2.84 13.72
C ASP A 87 20.57 2.71 13.48
N ILE A 88 20.17 2.51 12.23
CA ILE A 88 18.78 2.30 11.83
C ILE A 88 18.27 0.96 12.37
N THR A 89 17.02 0.94 12.77
CA THR A 89 16.29 -0.29 13.09
C THR A 89 15.57 -0.86 11.85
N ALA A 90 15.11 -2.10 11.95
CA ALA A 90 14.23 -2.68 10.93
C ALA A 90 12.91 -1.89 10.76
N ASP A 91 12.37 -1.34 11.86
CA ASP A 91 11.12 -0.56 11.86
C ASP A 91 11.23 0.74 11.02
N ALA A 92 12.45 1.20 10.77
CA ALA A 92 12.67 2.37 9.90
C ALA A 92 12.58 2.03 8.41
N GLN A 93 12.48 0.75 8.02
CA GLN A 93 12.46 0.36 6.59
C GLN A 93 11.33 1.02 5.81
N ASP A 94 10.16 1.15 6.41
CA ASP A 94 8.97 1.73 5.77
C ASP A 94 9.08 3.24 5.48
N LEU A 95 10.09 3.90 6.07
CA LEU A 95 10.39 5.31 5.80
C LEU A 95 11.22 5.53 4.53
N PHE A 96 11.82 4.44 4.01
CA PHE A 96 12.62 4.50 2.80
C PHE A 96 11.80 4.15 1.58
N PRO A 97 12.26 4.58 0.38
CA PRO A 97 11.57 4.28 -0.86
C PRO A 97 11.34 2.79 -1.05
N SER A 98 10.14 2.45 -1.44
CA SER A 98 9.76 1.11 -1.85
C SER A 98 9.29 1.13 -3.31
N ASN A 99 9.35 -0.01 -3.99
CA ASN A 99 8.88 -0.17 -5.36
C ASN A 99 7.88 -1.34 -5.47
N TYR A 100 7.02 -1.48 -4.46
CA TYR A 100 5.99 -2.54 -4.48
C TYR A 100 5.04 -2.39 -5.66
N GLU A 101 4.71 -1.16 -6.04
CA GLU A 101 3.87 -0.86 -7.19
C GLU A 101 4.51 -1.32 -8.50
N GLY A 102 5.78 -0.94 -8.74
CA GLY A 102 6.52 -1.38 -9.92
C GLY A 102 6.71 -2.90 -9.95
N LEU A 103 6.95 -3.53 -8.81
CA LEU A 103 7.02 -4.99 -8.70
C LEU A 103 5.68 -5.63 -9.05
N ALA A 104 4.58 -5.13 -8.50
CA ALA A 104 3.24 -5.65 -8.78
C ALA A 104 2.87 -5.51 -10.26
N ALA A 105 3.10 -4.33 -10.85
CA ALA A 105 2.87 -4.10 -12.27
C ALA A 105 3.73 -5.03 -13.15
N GLY A 106 5.00 -5.20 -12.82
CA GLY A 106 5.91 -6.11 -13.53
C GLY A 106 5.48 -7.58 -13.44
N LEU A 107 5.02 -8.02 -12.27
CA LEU A 107 4.51 -9.39 -12.09
C LEU A 107 3.23 -9.62 -12.91
N LEU A 108 2.31 -8.66 -12.95
CA LEU A 108 1.08 -8.78 -13.74
C LEU A 108 1.39 -8.81 -15.25
N ALA A 109 2.30 -7.97 -15.71
CA ALA A 109 2.75 -8.00 -17.10
C ALA A 109 3.44 -9.33 -17.46
N ALA A 110 4.21 -9.91 -16.54
CA ALA A 110 4.83 -11.22 -16.77
C ALA A 110 3.78 -12.35 -16.81
N ILE A 111 2.76 -12.32 -15.96
CA ILE A 111 1.63 -13.27 -15.97
C ILE A 111 0.90 -13.20 -17.31
N GLU A 112 0.59 -11.98 -17.77
CA GLU A 112 -0.05 -11.77 -19.08
C GLU A 112 0.81 -12.27 -20.24
N ALA A 113 2.11 -12.05 -20.21
CA ALA A 113 3.05 -12.52 -21.24
C ALA A 113 3.15 -14.05 -21.30
N VAL A 114 2.99 -14.74 -20.17
CA VAL A 114 3.09 -16.21 -20.06
C VAL A 114 1.79 -16.92 -20.47
N GLY A 115 0.63 -16.39 -20.01
CA GLY A 115 -0.66 -17.08 -20.15
C GLY A 115 -1.80 -16.21 -20.69
N GLY A 116 -1.49 -15.03 -21.20
CA GLY A 116 -2.49 -14.11 -21.73
C GLY A 116 -3.44 -13.55 -20.68
N ASN A 117 -4.49 -12.87 -21.16
CA ASN A 117 -5.50 -12.27 -20.31
C ASN A 117 -6.25 -13.31 -19.47
N ASP A 118 -6.48 -14.51 -19.99
CA ASP A 118 -7.18 -15.59 -19.28
C ASP A 118 -6.46 -16.00 -17.99
N LEU A 119 -5.11 -16.10 -18.03
CA LEU A 119 -4.33 -16.40 -16.83
C LEU A 119 -4.37 -15.23 -15.84
N LEU A 120 -4.33 -14.02 -16.34
CA LEU A 120 -4.43 -12.81 -15.50
C LEU A 120 -5.77 -12.76 -14.76
N GLU A 121 -6.88 -13.01 -15.43
CA GLU A 121 -8.22 -13.11 -14.83
C GLU A 121 -8.28 -14.21 -13.76
N GLN A 122 -7.73 -15.40 -14.05
CA GLN A 122 -7.67 -16.50 -13.08
C GLN A 122 -6.88 -16.11 -11.82
N VAL A 123 -5.77 -15.38 -11.97
CA VAL A 123 -4.94 -14.92 -10.84
C VAL A 123 -5.71 -13.90 -10.01
N PHE A 124 -6.40 -12.94 -10.62
CA PHE A 124 -7.24 -11.99 -9.88
C PHE A 124 -8.40 -12.69 -9.18
N ALA A 125 -9.09 -13.60 -9.84
CA ALA A 125 -10.17 -14.39 -9.24
C ALA A 125 -9.66 -15.22 -8.05
N ALA A 126 -8.49 -15.85 -8.16
CA ALA A 126 -7.88 -16.61 -7.07
C ALA A 126 -7.52 -15.71 -5.88
N ARG A 127 -6.93 -14.52 -6.13
CA ARG A 127 -6.65 -13.52 -5.12
C ARG A 127 -7.93 -13.06 -4.41
N CYS A 128 -8.99 -12.78 -5.16
CA CYS A 128 -10.26 -12.34 -4.60
C CYS A 128 -10.93 -13.41 -3.75
N ARG A 129 -10.85 -14.69 -4.15
CA ARG A 129 -11.34 -15.79 -3.29
C ARG A 129 -10.59 -15.85 -1.96
N GLN A 130 -9.25 -15.69 -1.96
CA GLN A 130 -8.46 -15.65 -0.73
C GLN A 130 -8.81 -14.45 0.15
N LEU A 131 -8.99 -13.29 -0.45
CA LEU A 131 -9.40 -12.09 0.24
C LEU A 131 -10.82 -12.24 0.81
N GLY A 132 -11.74 -12.79 0.01
CA GLY A 132 -13.13 -13.03 0.41
C GLY A 132 -13.26 -13.95 1.62
N MET A 133 -12.40 -14.95 1.77
CA MET A 133 -12.37 -15.78 2.98
C MET A 133 -12.04 -14.94 4.22
N ARG A 134 -11.01 -14.10 4.16
CA ARG A 134 -10.62 -13.22 5.26
C ARG A 134 -11.69 -12.18 5.58
N VAL A 135 -12.24 -11.54 4.54
CA VAL A 135 -13.32 -10.55 4.72
C VAL A 135 -14.53 -11.19 5.38
N ARG A 136 -14.92 -12.41 5.00
CA ARG A 136 -16.03 -13.13 5.65
C ARG A 136 -15.71 -13.46 7.11
N GLU A 137 -14.49 -13.89 7.43
CA GLU A 137 -14.05 -14.13 8.82
C GLU A 137 -14.12 -12.84 9.66
N ASP A 138 -13.61 -11.72 9.12
CA ASP A 138 -13.64 -10.42 9.78
C ASP A 138 -15.09 -9.91 9.97
N MET A 139 -15.96 -10.10 9.00
CA MET A 139 -17.37 -9.74 9.08
C MET A 139 -18.10 -10.60 10.11
N ALA A 140 -17.93 -11.93 10.10
CA ALA A 140 -18.59 -12.85 11.02
C ALA A 140 -18.23 -12.59 12.48
N ALA A 141 -17.08 -11.99 12.75
CA ALA A 141 -16.68 -11.58 14.09
C ALA A 141 -17.47 -10.36 14.63
N ARG A 142 -18.16 -9.61 13.76
CA ARG A 142 -18.78 -8.31 14.10
C ARG A 142 -20.25 -8.20 13.73
N VAL A 143 -20.68 -8.92 12.71
CA VAL A 143 -22.04 -8.89 12.17
C VAL A 143 -22.55 -10.32 11.99
N ALA A 144 -23.77 -10.62 12.43
CA ALA A 144 -24.39 -11.93 12.22
C ALA A 144 -24.67 -12.18 10.72
N ASP A 145 -24.63 -13.44 10.31
CA ASP A 145 -24.84 -13.81 8.89
C ASP A 145 -26.24 -13.43 8.38
N ASP A 146 -27.23 -13.42 9.29
CA ASP A 146 -28.64 -13.06 9.03
C ASP A 146 -28.94 -11.57 9.28
N ALA A 147 -27.93 -10.76 9.56
CA ALA A 147 -28.11 -9.32 9.79
C ALA A 147 -28.66 -8.62 8.53
N PRO A 148 -29.37 -7.51 8.71
CA PRO A 148 -29.88 -6.70 7.60
C PRO A 148 -28.76 -6.38 6.59
N LEU A 149 -29.09 -6.35 5.30
CA LEU A 149 -28.12 -6.09 4.24
C LEU A 149 -27.36 -4.78 4.47
N LEU A 150 -28.03 -3.73 4.96
CA LEU A 150 -27.38 -2.46 5.28
C LEU A 150 -26.25 -2.61 6.31
N ASP A 151 -26.46 -3.41 7.38
CA ASP A 151 -25.45 -3.62 8.42
C ASP A 151 -24.25 -4.37 7.88
N ARG A 152 -24.47 -5.36 7.01
CA ARG A 152 -23.42 -6.10 6.30
C ARG A 152 -22.61 -5.19 5.38
N VAL A 153 -23.28 -4.28 4.65
CA VAL A 153 -22.61 -3.28 3.78
C VAL A 153 -21.82 -2.27 4.60
N GLN A 154 -22.33 -1.86 5.75
CA GLN A 154 -21.62 -0.96 6.67
C GLN A 154 -20.31 -1.60 7.17
N GLU A 155 -20.37 -2.86 7.56
CA GLU A 155 -19.17 -3.58 8.02
C GLU A 155 -18.17 -3.78 6.87
N LEU A 156 -18.63 -4.13 5.68
CA LEU A 156 -17.76 -4.19 4.50
C LEU A 156 -17.07 -2.84 4.23
N ALA A 157 -17.77 -1.73 4.39
CA ALA A 157 -17.18 -0.39 4.24
C ALA A 157 -16.08 -0.11 5.27
N VAL A 158 -16.24 -0.58 6.52
CA VAL A 158 -15.19 -0.48 7.55
C VAL A 158 -13.96 -1.28 7.15
N ILE A 159 -14.14 -2.51 6.67
CA ILE A 159 -13.05 -3.38 6.22
C ILE A 159 -12.34 -2.76 5.01
N GLN A 160 -13.07 -2.26 4.02
CA GLN A 160 -12.49 -1.60 2.85
C GLN A 160 -11.72 -0.33 3.23
N THR A 161 -12.22 0.42 4.23
CA THR A 161 -11.50 1.59 4.74
C THR A 161 -10.16 1.18 5.38
N ALA A 162 -10.12 0.09 6.14
CA ALA A 162 -8.88 -0.45 6.69
C ALA A 162 -7.90 -0.91 5.59
N HIS A 163 -8.41 -1.30 4.42
CA HIS A 163 -7.61 -1.65 3.24
C HIS A 163 -7.23 -0.43 2.36
N GLY A 164 -7.60 0.79 2.76
CA GLY A 164 -7.18 2.04 2.11
C GLY A 164 -8.13 2.60 1.05
N TYR A 165 -9.35 2.09 0.93
CA TYR A 165 -10.31 2.52 -0.09
C TYR A 165 -11.16 3.74 0.32
N LEU A 166 -11.07 4.20 1.57
CA LEU A 166 -11.90 5.29 2.11
C LEU A 166 -13.40 5.05 1.83
N ALA A 167 -13.88 3.89 2.24
CA ALA A 167 -15.20 3.41 1.92
C ALA A 167 -16.27 3.90 2.92
N GLY A 168 -17.49 4.06 2.43
CA GLY A 168 -18.68 4.37 3.22
C GLY A 168 -19.92 3.77 2.59
N SER A 169 -20.99 3.65 3.37
CA SER A 169 -22.30 3.23 2.88
C SER A 169 -23.31 4.35 3.01
N VAL A 170 -24.24 4.43 2.09
CA VAL A 170 -25.34 5.39 2.10
C VAL A 170 -26.62 4.71 1.62
N VAL A 171 -27.75 5.06 2.25
CA VAL A 171 -29.06 4.76 1.71
C VAL A 171 -29.49 5.97 0.89
N ALA A 172 -29.63 5.79 -0.40
CA ALA A 172 -29.98 6.85 -1.32
C ALA A 172 -31.48 7.20 -1.23
N VAL A 173 -31.88 8.32 -1.85
CA VAL A 173 -33.27 8.81 -1.85
C VAL A 173 -34.23 7.80 -2.49
N ASP A 174 -33.72 6.98 -3.41
CA ASP A 174 -34.48 5.87 -4.04
C ASP A 174 -34.59 4.63 -3.16
N GLY A 175 -34.06 4.66 -1.92
CA GLY A 175 -34.03 3.53 -1.00
C GLY A 175 -32.93 2.52 -1.29
N ALA A 176 -32.15 2.68 -2.36
CA ALA A 176 -31.08 1.76 -2.69
C ALA A 176 -29.87 1.92 -1.73
N ILE A 177 -29.32 0.80 -1.30
CA ILE A 177 -28.07 0.80 -0.53
C ILE A 177 -26.91 0.96 -1.51
N ARG A 178 -26.01 1.89 -1.22
CA ARG A 178 -24.78 2.10 -1.98
C ARG A 178 -23.57 1.98 -1.09
N LEU A 179 -22.57 1.21 -1.53
CA LEU A 179 -21.20 1.26 -1.04
C LEU A 179 -20.44 2.25 -1.93
N GLN A 180 -19.72 3.17 -1.33
CA GLN A 180 -18.91 4.15 -2.05
C GLN A 180 -17.46 4.09 -1.57
N GLU A 181 -16.52 4.08 -2.51
CA GLU A 181 -15.08 4.11 -2.26
C GLU A 181 -14.51 5.38 -2.87
N HIS A 182 -13.99 6.27 -2.04
CA HIS A 182 -13.46 7.57 -2.45
C HIS A 182 -11.99 7.57 -2.79
N ASN A 183 -11.32 6.43 -2.59
CA ASN A 183 -9.95 6.17 -2.99
C ASN A 183 -9.84 4.77 -3.58
N CYS A 184 -9.04 4.61 -4.63
CA CYS A 184 -8.66 3.29 -5.14
C CYS A 184 -7.26 2.94 -4.64
N ALA A 185 -7.16 2.02 -3.67
CA ALA A 185 -5.90 1.61 -3.07
C ALA A 185 -4.94 0.93 -4.06
N ILE A 186 -5.45 0.48 -5.21
CA ILE A 186 -4.70 -0.20 -6.27
C ILE A 186 -4.80 0.53 -7.61
N TYR A 187 -4.96 1.87 -7.60
CA TYR A 187 -5.28 2.68 -8.78
C TYR A 187 -4.38 2.38 -9.99
N HIS A 188 -3.07 2.33 -9.80
CA HIS A 188 -2.14 2.10 -10.91
C HIS A 188 -2.23 0.69 -11.52
N ILE A 189 -2.72 -0.27 -10.76
CA ILE A 189 -3.04 -1.62 -11.26
C ILE A 189 -4.41 -1.61 -11.93
N ALA A 190 -5.41 -1.04 -11.29
CA ALA A 190 -6.79 -1.01 -11.76
C ALA A 190 -6.95 -0.25 -13.10
N ALA A 191 -6.20 0.84 -13.27
CA ALA A 191 -6.19 1.61 -14.52
C ALA A 191 -5.62 0.83 -15.72
N GLY A 192 -4.73 -0.13 -15.48
CA GLY A 192 -4.14 -0.99 -16.50
C GLY A 192 -4.79 -2.37 -16.66
N SER A 193 -5.60 -2.81 -15.70
CA SER A 193 -6.19 -4.15 -15.69
C SER A 193 -7.64 -4.15 -15.22
N PRO A 194 -8.62 -4.17 -16.14
CA PRO A 194 -10.04 -4.27 -15.79
C PRO A 194 -10.38 -5.52 -14.96
N ALA A 195 -9.62 -6.60 -15.12
CA ALA A 195 -9.81 -7.85 -14.37
C ALA A 195 -9.72 -7.65 -12.85
N ALA A 196 -8.87 -6.73 -12.38
CA ALA A 196 -8.76 -6.40 -10.97
C ALA A 196 -10.09 -5.85 -10.39
N CYS A 197 -10.71 -4.94 -11.14
CA CYS A 197 -11.99 -4.32 -10.74
C CYS A 197 -13.18 -5.25 -10.91
N GLN A 198 -13.15 -6.15 -11.89
CA GLN A 198 -14.19 -7.16 -12.07
C GLN A 198 -14.17 -8.17 -10.92
N ALA A 199 -12.99 -8.65 -10.55
CA ALA A 199 -12.83 -9.57 -9.44
C ALA A 199 -13.24 -8.96 -8.08
N GLU A 200 -13.08 -7.65 -7.88
CA GLU A 200 -13.59 -6.94 -6.70
C GLU A 200 -15.12 -6.89 -6.66
N LEU A 201 -15.77 -6.64 -7.80
CA LEU A 201 -17.23 -6.66 -7.91
C LEU A 201 -17.80 -8.05 -7.53
N GLU A 202 -17.18 -9.11 -8.02
CA GLU A 202 -17.54 -10.50 -7.69
C GLU A 202 -17.32 -10.79 -6.18
N LEU A 203 -16.20 -10.32 -5.63
CA LEU A 203 -15.92 -10.43 -4.20
C LEU A 203 -17.05 -9.81 -3.35
N PHE A 204 -17.49 -8.58 -3.68
CA PHE A 204 -18.57 -7.93 -2.93
C PHE A 204 -19.89 -8.69 -3.03
N SER A 205 -20.22 -9.19 -4.23
CA SER A 205 -21.41 -9.99 -4.43
C SER A 205 -21.39 -11.30 -3.65
N GLU A 206 -20.24 -11.96 -3.57
CA GLU A 206 -20.07 -13.21 -2.81
C GLU A 206 -20.10 -12.99 -1.30
N VAL A 207 -19.39 -11.95 -0.81
CA VAL A 207 -19.27 -11.67 0.62
C VAL A 207 -20.60 -11.20 1.21
N LEU A 208 -21.33 -10.35 0.48
CA LEU A 208 -22.62 -9.84 0.91
C LEU A 208 -23.78 -10.81 0.64
N GLY A 209 -23.58 -11.82 -0.22
CA GLY A 209 -24.69 -12.67 -0.66
C GLY A 209 -25.79 -11.88 -1.38
N ALA A 210 -25.43 -10.81 -2.09
CA ALA A 210 -26.32 -9.81 -2.65
C ALA A 210 -25.97 -9.53 -4.13
N ASP A 211 -26.88 -8.90 -4.84
CA ASP A 211 -26.61 -8.39 -6.17
C ASP A 211 -25.89 -7.04 -6.06
N VAL A 212 -24.75 -6.92 -6.75
CA VAL A 212 -23.89 -5.74 -6.72
C VAL A 212 -23.67 -5.23 -8.13
N VAL A 213 -24.01 -3.96 -8.39
CA VAL A 213 -23.83 -3.31 -9.68
C VAL A 213 -22.98 -2.07 -9.50
N ARG A 214 -21.87 -1.97 -10.26
CA ARG A 214 -21.04 -0.76 -10.25
C ARG A 214 -21.72 0.34 -11.06
N GLU A 215 -21.96 1.49 -10.44
CA GLU A 215 -22.59 2.67 -11.07
C GLU A 215 -21.54 3.72 -11.46
N GLN A 216 -20.45 3.86 -10.69
CA GLN A 216 -19.34 4.78 -10.94
C GLN A 216 -18.01 4.08 -10.75
N HIS A 217 -16.96 4.52 -11.46
CA HIS A 217 -15.68 3.83 -11.48
C HIS A 217 -14.50 4.81 -11.56
N ILE A 218 -13.65 4.86 -10.53
CA ILE A 218 -12.48 5.75 -10.47
C ILE A 218 -11.53 5.51 -11.65
N ALA A 219 -11.29 4.25 -12.03
CA ALA A 219 -10.40 3.93 -13.15
C ALA A 219 -10.96 4.37 -14.51
N SER A 220 -12.25 4.69 -14.60
CA SER A 220 -12.91 5.28 -15.79
C SER A 220 -13.03 6.81 -15.71
N GLY A 221 -12.51 7.44 -14.66
CA GLY A 221 -12.48 8.88 -14.50
C GLY A 221 -13.55 9.45 -13.57
N ASP A 222 -14.35 8.62 -12.92
CA ASP A 222 -15.31 9.07 -11.92
C ASP A 222 -14.61 9.47 -10.61
N ARG A 223 -15.29 10.25 -9.79
CA ARG A 223 -14.78 10.73 -8.50
C ARG A 223 -14.67 9.64 -7.43
N CYS A 224 -15.49 8.60 -7.51
CA CYS A 224 -15.50 7.46 -6.60
C CYS A 224 -15.87 6.19 -7.36
N CYS A 225 -15.61 5.02 -6.77
CA CYS A 225 -16.32 3.81 -7.15
C CYS A 225 -17.64 3.78 -6.35
N SER A 226 -18.77 3.59 -7.01
CA SER A 226 -20.08 3.46 -6.37
C SER A 226 -20.73 2.17 -6.81
N TYR A 227 -21.18 1.40 -5.83
CA TYR A 227 -21.79 0.09 -6.04
C TYR A 227 -23.20 0.11 -5.46
N ARG A 228 -24.19 -0.09 -6.31
CA ARG A 228 -25.57 -0.32 -5.90
C ARG A 228 -25.73 -1.77 -5.46
N ILE A 229 -26.30 -1.95 -4.27
CA ILE A 229 -26.45 -3.25 -3.63
C ILE A 229 -27.93 -3.51 -3.36
N SER A 230 -28.40 -4.70 -3.74
CA SER A 230 -29.77 -5.15 -3.53
C SER A 230 -29.80 -6.61 -3.10
N GLU A 231 -30.82 -7.00 -2.33
CA GLU A 231 -31.04 -8.41 -2.01
C GLU A 231 -31.15 -9.23 -3.30
N ARG A 232 -30.57 -10.44 -3.29
CA ARG A 232 -30.80 -11.37 -4.41
C ARG A 232 -32.27 -11.73 -4.47
N ALA A 233 -32.82 -11.74 -5.69
CA ALA A 233 -34.13 -12.28 -5.90
C ALA A 233 -34.13 -13.75 -5.43
N ALA A 234 -35.10 -14.13 -4.61
CA ALA A 234 -35.30 -15.53 -4.26
C ALA A 234 -35.73 -16.28 -5.53
N ASP A 235 -34.96 -17.30 -5.91
CA ASP A 235 -35.32 -18.23 -7.00
C ASP A 235 -36.53 -19.08 -6.60
#